data_772b8324008437ef7ca9e926e3f053c4
#
_entry.id   772b8324008437ef7ca9e926e3f053c4
#
_cell.length_a   1.000
_cell.length_b   1.000
_cell.length_c   1.000
_cell.angle_alpha   90.00
_cell.angle_beta   90.00
_cell.angle_gamma   90.00
#
_symmetry.space_group_name_H-M   'P 1'
#
loop_
_entity.id
_entity.type
_entity.pdbx_description
1 polymer ?
#
loop_
_entity_poly.entity_id
_entity_poly.type
_entity_poly.pdbx_seq_one_letter_code
_entity_poly.pdbx_strand_id
1 'polypeptide(L)'
;MKRNTITRLCSLAAAAVLAVSCIALTGCGNSASSAASSTASTAASAAAAGDNSCGENVTWTLADGTLTISGTGRMTDYSSNSPAPWADQADQITAVVVEAGVTTVGGSSFKGCTNLTTVTLADGVEYIETAAFNGCTALSDITIPESEGYIKTGAFKDCNALTRVTVRSNCRIDMNVFPVTVEVNRYAD
;
A
#
# COMPACT_ATOMS: atom_id res chain seq x y z
N MET A 1 -42.32 -3.51 18.18
CA MET A 1 -41.76 -4.74 17.61
C MET A 1 -41.92 -4.70 16.10
N LYS A 2 -40.85 -4.38 15.38
CA LYS A 2 -40.71 -4.64 13.94
C LYS A 2 -39.21 -4.89 13.68
N ARG A 3 -38.86 -6.12 13.36
CA ARG A 3 -37.51 -6.56 13.01
C ARG A 3 -37.32 -6.34 11.51
N ASN A 4 -36.36 -5.52 11.10
CA ASN A 4 -35.95 -5.44 9.71
C ASN A 4 -34.75 -6.37 9.47
N THR A 5 -35.06 -7.45 8.77
CA THR A 5 -34.07 -8.40 8.25
C THR A 5 -33.45 -7.81 6.97
N ILE A 6 -32.19 -7.46 6.99
CA ILE A 6 -31.47 -7.03 5.79
C ILE A 6 -30.83 -8.28 5.17
N THR A 7 -31.38 -8.69 4.05
CA THR A 7 -30.90 -9.80 3.22
C THR A 7 -29.62 -9.37 2.48
N ARG A 8 -28.54 -10.06 2.76
CA ARG A 8 -27.27 -9.91 2.01
C ARG A 8 -27.40 -10.68 0.69
N LEU A 9 -27.38 -9.96 -0.43
CA LEU A 9 -27.19 -10.57 -1.77
C LEU A 9 -25.70 -10.78 -2.01
N CYS A 10 -25.26 -12.04 -1.99
CA CYS A 10 -24.01 -12.48 -2.57
C CYS A 10 -24.15 -12.54 -4.09
N SER A 11 -23.42 -11.72 -4.83
CA SER A 11 -23.30 -11.84 -6.27
C SER A 11 -22.09 -12.71 -6.60
N LEU A 12 -22.36 -13.95 -7.09
CA LEU A 12 -21.34 -14.83 -7.69
C LEU A 12 -21.10 -14.37 -9.12
N ALA A 13 -19.89 -13.95 -9.43
CA ALA A 13 -19.42 -13.81 -10.81
C ALA A 13 -18.69 -15.08 -11.23
N ALA A 14 -19.22 -15.74 -12.28
CA ALA A 14 -18.72 -16.98 -12.83
C ALA A 14 -17.42 -16.76 -13.61
N ALA A 15 -16.40 -17.58 -13.31
CA ALA A 15 -15.16 -17.67 -14.09
C ALA A 15 -15.36 -18.60 -15.30
N ALA A 16 -15.10 -18.09 -16.50
CA ALA A 16 -15.02 -18.91 -17.72
C ALA A 16 -13.60 -19.49 -17.87
N VAL A 17 -13.51 -20.81 -17.83
CA VAL A 17 -12.28 -21.57 -18.10
C VAL A 17 -12.17 -21.80 -19.60
N LEU A 18 -11.11 -21.31 -20.23
CA LEU A 18 -10.71 -21.70 -21.58
C LEU A 18 -9.48 -22.62 -21.48
N ALA A 19 -9.71 -23.89 -21.78
CA ALA A 19 -8.68 -24.90 -21.95
C ALA A 19 -7.98 -24.75 -23.31
N VAL A 20 -6.67 -24.60 -23.34
CA VAL A 20 -5.86 -24.77 -24.55
C VAL A 20 -4.95 -25.98 -24.41
N SER A 21 -5.08 -26.83 -25.42
CA SER A 21 -4.54 -28.18 -25.61
C SER A 21 -3.01 -28.24 -25.69
N CYS A 22 -2.42 -29.23 -25.01
CA CYS A 22 -1.03 -29.62 -25.11
C CYS A 22 -0.71 -30.31 -26.42
N ILE A 23 0.42 -29.96 -27.05
CA ILE A 23 1.12 -30.81 -28.02
C ILE A 23 2.45 -31.25 -27.40
N ALA A 24 2.60 -32.55 -27.22
CA ALA A 24 3.81 -33.18 -26.73
C ALA A 24 4.84 -33.32 -27.85
N LEU A 25 6.11 -33.03 -27.55
CA LEU A 25 7.25 -33.56 -28.30
C LEU A 25 8.27 -34.14 -27.31
N THR A 26 8.52 -35.41 -27.51
CA THR A 26 9.47 -36.27 -26.81
C THR A 26 10.91 -35.92 -27.13
N GLY A 27 11.77 -35.90 -26.10
CA GLY A 27 13.23 -35.90 -26.25
C GLY A 27 13.92 -36.26 -24.94
N CYS A 28 14.53 -37.46 -24.91
CA CYS A 28 15.24 -38.05 -23.78
C CYS A 28 16.52 -37.32 -23.39
N GLY A 29 16.87 -37.36 -22.09
CA GLY A 29 18.23 -37.07 -21.61
C GLY A 29 18.34 -36.76 -20.12
N ASN A 30 18.45 -37.78 -19.39
CA ASN A 30 19.01 -38.13 -18.06
C ASN A 30 19.57 -37.09 -17.10
N SER A 31 19.24 -37.34 -15.83
CA SER A 31 19.94 -37.20 -14.55
C SER A 31 19.54 -36.10 -13.58
N ALA A 32 18.81 -36.56 -12.60
CA ALA A 32 18.94 -36.42 -11.14
C ALA A 32 18.99 -35.05 -10.43
N SER A 33 18.00 -34.94 -9.57
CA SER A 33 18.06 -34.54 -8.16
C SER A 33 17.61 -33.16 -7.77
N SER A 34 16.64 -33.19 -6.93
CA SER A 34 16.21 -32.30 -5.85
C SER A 34 14.94 -31.49 -6.08
N ALA A 35 13.93 -31.91 -5.38
CA ALA A 35 12.64 -31.26 -5.20
C ALA A 35 12.81 -29.91 -4.49
N ALA A 36 12.23 -28.89 -5.08
CA ALA A 36 11.77 -27.72 -4.35
C ALA A 36 10.43 -27.29 -4.95
N SER A 37 9.40 -27.43 -4.14
CA SER A 37 8.05 -26.99 -4.42
C SER A 37 8.03 -25.47 -4.61
N SER A 38 7.80 -25.04 -5.84
CA SER A 38 7.51 -23.63 -6.13
C SER A 38 6.03 -23.52 -6.53
N THR A 39 5.24 -22.98 -5.64
CA THR A 39 3.89 -22.49 -5.95
C THR A 39 4.00 -21.35 -6.94
N ALA A 40 3.42 -21.54 -8.12
CA ALA A 40 3.38 -20.53 -9.17
C ALA A 40 2.55 -19.33 -8.73
N SER A 41 3.22 -18.19 -8.57
CA SER A 41 2.58 -16.88 -8.56
C SER A 41 2.45 -16.42 -10.01
N THR A 42 1.24 -16.10 -10.41
CA THR A 42 0.89 -15.58 -11.73
C THR A 42 1.56 -14.23 -11.94
N ALA A 43 2.39 -14.16 -12.98
CA ALA A 43 3.09 -12.97 -13.39
C ALA A 43 2.12 -11.88 -13.86
N ALA A 44 2.13 -10.76 -13.20
CA ALA A 44 1.66 -9.49 -13.76
C ALA A 44 2.85 -8.79 -14.44
N SER A 45 2.58 -8.28 -15.60
CA SER A 45 3.40 -7.54 -16.54
C SER A 45 4.61 -6.81 -15.97
N ALA A 46 5.80 -7.19 -16.44
CA ALA A 46 7.05 -6.50 -16.17
C ALA A 46 7.09 -5.15 -16.89
N ALA A 47 7.11 -4.07 -16.12
CA ALA A 47 7.62 -2.79 -16.58
C ALA A 47 9.07 -2.65 -16.08
N ALA A 48 9.98 -2.37 -17.01
CA ALA A 48 11.36 -1.94 -16.89
C ALA A 48 12.13 -2.37 -15.63
N ALA A 49 13.18 -3.17 -15.82
CA ALA A 49 14.14 -3.58 -14.79
C ALA A 49 14.97 -2.39 -14.25
N GLY A 50 14.38 -1.62 -13.35
CA GLY A 50 15.04 -0.80 -12.36
C GLY A 50 15.00 -1.56 -11.04
N ASP A 51 15.94 -1.28 -10.15
CA ASP A 51 15.86 -1.77 -8.79
C ASP A 51 14.59 -1.24 -8.13
N ASN A 52 13.57 -2.08 -8.02
CA ASN A 52 12.29 -1.74 -7.40
C ASN A 52 12.37 -1.77 -5.87
N SER A 53 13.56 -1.72 -5.30
CA SER A 53 13.77 -1.68 -3.86
C SER A 53 13.38 -0.31 -3.30
N CYS A 54 12.66 -0.32 -2.20
CA CYS A 54 12.35 0.86 -1.40
C CYS A 54 12.57 0.61 0.11
N GLY A 55 13.38 -0.38 0.44
CA GLY A 55 13.83 -0.79 1.76
C GLY A 55 14.71 -2.02 1.65
N GLU A 56 15.24 -2.54 2.76
CA GLU A 56 16.13 -3.70 2.74
C GLU A 56 15.43 -4.94 2.13
N ASN A 57 14.18 -5.19 2.51
CA ASN A 57 13.35 -6.30 2.01
C ASN A 57 11.97 -5.78 1.56
N VAL A 58 11.91 -4.54 1.13
CA VAL A 58 10.68 -3.89 0.68
C VAL A 58 10.84 -3.44 -0.77
N THR A 59 9.86 -3.75 -1.58
CA THR A 59 9.83 -3.45 -3.01
C THR A 59 8.55 -2.70 -3.38
N TRP A 60 8.56 -2.06 -4.54
CA TRP A 60 7.41 -1.33 -5.05
C TRP A 60 7.07 -1.72 -6.49
N THR A 61 5.81 -1.56 -6.85
CA THR A 61 5.32 -1.65 -8.23
C THR A 61 4.28 -0.56 -8.47
N LEU A 62 4.28 0.01 -9.68
CA LEU A 62 3.26 0.96 -10.09
C LEU A 62 2.54 0.42 -11.32
N ALA A 63 1.23 0.23 -11.21
CA ALA A 63 0.37 -0.24 -12.28
C ALA A 63 -1.00 0.47 -12.19
N ASP A 64 -1.50 0.95 -13.30
CA ASP A 64 -2.81 1.59 -13.42
C ASP A 64 -3.08 2.69 -12.35
N GLY A 65 -2.05 3.48 -12.04
CA GLY A 65 -2.11 4.53 -11.01
C GLY A 65 -2.07 4.03 -9.57
N THR A 66 -1.95 2.71 -9.34
CA THR A 66 -1.81 2.11 -8.02
C THR A 66 -0.35 1.79 -7.74
N LEU A 67 0.21 2.43 -6.72
CA LEU A 67 1.52 2.11 -6.20
C LEU A 67 1.39 1.10 -5.06
N THR A 68 1.91 -0.10 -5.28
CA THR A 68 1.91 -1.19 -4.27
C THR A 68 3.28 -1.31 -3.66
N ILE A 69 3.34 -1.28 -2.34
CA ILE A 69 4.54 -1.52 -1.52
C ILE A 69 4.38 -2.88 -0.86
N SER A 70 5.33 -3.77 -1.10
CA SER A 70 5.30 -5.15 -0.62
C SER A 70 6.63 -5.60 -0.03
N GLY A 71 6.61 -6.66 0.77
CA GLY A 71 7.80 -7.19 1.42
C GLY A 71 7.72 -7.16 2.94
N THR A 72 8.87 -7.05 3.61
CA THR A 72 8.92 -7.10 5.08
C THR A 72 9.87 -6.05 5.66
N GLY A 73 9.44 -5.41 6.77
CA GLY A 73 10.24 -4.44 7.50
C GLY A 73 9.99 -2.99 7.07
N ARG A 74 11.00 -2.18 7.15
CA ARG A 74 10.90 -0.72 6.98
C ARG A 74 11.09 -0.28 5.54
N MET A 75 10.28 0.68 5.10
CA MET A 75 10.61 1.49 3.91
C MET A 75 11.79 2.43 4.21
N THR A 76 12.53 2.78 3.16
CA THR A 76 13.56 3.83 3.21
C THR A 76 12.92 5.21 3.45
N ASP A 77 13.60 6.06 4.21
CA ASP A 77 13.27 7.48 4.34
C ASP A 77 13.85 8.25 3.16
N TYR A 78 13.02 9.10 2.56
CA TYR A 78 13.41 9.92 1.42
C TYR A 78 13.50 11.40 1.78
N SER A 79 14.07 12.19 0.89
CA SER A 79 14.23 13.63 1.06
C SER A 79 14.29 14.34 -0.30
N SER A 80 14.36 15.66 -0.30
CA SER A 80 14.52 16.42 -1.55
C SER A 80 15.85 16.11 -2.28
N ASN A 81 16.89 15.66 -1.54
CA ASN A 81 18.19 15.30 -2.12
C ASN A 81 18.27 13.81 -2.47
N SER A 82 17.35 13.00 -1.97
CA SER A 82 17.23 11.57 -2.24
C SER A 82 15.75 11.25 -2.40
N PRO A 83 15.15 11.56 -3.55
CA PRO A 83 13.72 11.36 -3.78
C PRO A 83 13.35 9.87 -3.83
N ALA A 84 12.08 9.57 -3.64
CA ALA A 84 11.56 8.22 -3.79
C ALA A 84 11.71 7.75 -5.25
N PRO A 85 11.89 6.44 -5.51
CA PRO A 85 12.07 5.91 -6.87
C PRO A 85 10.91 6.22 -7.83
N TRP A 86 9.74 6.52 -7.30
CA TRP A 86 8.53 6.89 -8.06
C TRP A 86 8.27 8.38 -8.10
N ALA A 87 9.19 9.23 -7.61
CA ALA A 87 8.96 10.67 -7.50
C ALA A 87 8.65 11.34 -8.84
N ASP A 88 9.28 10.89 -9.92
CA ASP A 88 9.02 11.40 -11.28
C ASP A 88 7.65 10.96 -11.86
N GLN A 89 6.96 10.05 -11.18
CA GLN A 89 5.65 9.52 -11.54
C GLN A 89 4.58 9.88 -10.47
N ALA A 90 4.90 10.81 -9.58
CA ALA A 90 4.03 11.17 -8.44
C ALA A 90 2.64 11.66 -8.88
N ASP A 91 2.54 12.31 -10.05
CA ASP A 91 1.30 12.76 -10.65
C ASP A 91 0.42 11.64 -11.22
N GLN A 92 1.00 10.47 -11.47
CA GLN A 92 0.28 9.28 -11.94
C GLN A 92 -0.29 8.44 -10.78
N ILE A 93 0.19 8.67 -9.55
CA ILE A 93 -0.23 7.88 -8.39
C ILE A 93 -1.56 8.39 -7.87
N THR A 94 -2.60 7.57 -8.00
CA THR A 94 -3.96 7.82 -7.53
C THR A 94 -4.32 6.99 -6.31
N ALA A 95 -3.66 5.83 -6.13
CA ALA A 95 -3.82 4.95 -4.99
C ALA A 95 -2.47 4.42 -4.49
N VAL A 96 -2.36 4.22 -3.18
CA VAL A 96 -1.23 3.56 -2.53
C VAL A 96 -1.76 2.37 -1.73
N VAL A 97 -1.12 1.22 -1.89
CA VAL A 97 -1.38 0.02 -1.10
C VAL A 97 -0.08 -0.40 -0.41
N VAL A 98 -0.09 -0.44 0.90
CA VAL A 98 1.01 -0.98 1.71
C VAL A 98 0.57 -2.32 2.25
N GLU A 99 1.23 -3.38 1.78
CA GLU A 99 0.87 -4.77 2.10
C GLU A 99 1.37 -5.21 3.48
N ALA A 100 0.80 -6.31 3.97
CA ALA A 100 1.20 -6.92 5.23
C ALA A 100 2.68 -7.33 5.23
N GLY A 101 3.35 -7.11 6.35
CA GLY A 101 4.79 -7.32 6.51
C GLY A 101 5.60 -6.02 6.47
N VAL A 102 5.11 -4.99 5.81
CA VAL A 102 5.72 -3.65 5.86
C VAL A 102 5.35 -2.99 7.19
N THR A 103 6.34 -2.57 7.95
CA THR A 103 6.13 -2.02 9.30
C THR A 103 6.21 -0.49 9.36
N THR A 104 6.80 0.13 8.36
CA THR A 104 7.03 1.59 8.37
C THR A 104 6.81 2.19 7.01
N VAL A 105 5.96 3.20 6.94
CA VAL A 105 5.86 4.10 5.79
C VAL A 105 6.98 5.13 5.89
N GLY A 106 7.89 5.14 4.95
CA GLY A 106 9.12 5.96 4.99
C GLY A 106 8.85 7.46 4.91
N GLY A 107 9.78 8.24 5.47
CA GLY A 107 9.70 9.69 5.45
C GLY A 107 9.70 10.25 4.03
N SER A 108 8.84 11.23 3.78
CA SER A 108 8.66 11.89 2.46
C SER A 108 8.41 10.95 1.28
N SER A 109 8.04 9.67 1.51
CA SER A 109 7.89 8.66 0.45
C SER A 109 6.79 9.00 -0.57
N PHE A 110 5.69 9.60 -0.12
CA PHE A 110 4.56 10.02 -0.99
C PHE A 110 4.38 11.53 -1.01
N LYS A 111 5.42 12.27 -0.64
CA LYS A 111 5.38 13.73 -0.64
C LYS A 111 5.07 14.27 -2.03
N GLY A 112 4.02 15.09 -2.13
CA GLY A 112 3.62 15.74 -3.38
C GLY A 112 2.86 14.84 -4.35
N CYS A 113 2.39 13.66 -3.96
CA CYS A 113 1.45 12.87 -4.75
C CYS A 113 0.07 13.56 -4.75
N THR A 114 -0.06 14.63 -5.55
CA THR A 114 -1.22 15.52 -5.52
C THR A 114 -2.51 14.87 -5.99
N ASN A 115 -2.42 13.81 -6.80
CA ASN A 115 -3.56 13.04 -7.31
C ASN A 115 -3.90 11.82 -6.46
N LEU A 116 -3.16 11.58 -5.37
CA LEU A 116 -3.42 10.47 -4.46
C LEU A 116 -4.74 10.67 -3.71
N THR A 117 -5.71 9.81 -3.99
CA THR A 117 -7.04 9.85 -3.38
C THR A 117 -7.26 8.77 -2.33
N THR A 118 -6.58 7.62 -2.48
CA THR A 118 -6.81 6.43 -1.66
C THR A 118 -5.50 5.88 -1.11
N VAL A 119 -5.47 5.63 0.18
CA VAL A 119 -4.35 4.95 0.86
C VAL A 119 -4.90 3.77 1.65
N THR A 120 -4.39 2.58 1.36
CA THR A 120 -4.69 1.35 2.10
C THR A 120 -3.42 0.90 2.81
N LEU A 121 -3.48 0.84 4.12
CA LEU A 121 -2.41 0.34 4.96
C LEU A 121 -2.85 -1.01 5.55
N ALA A 122 -2.05 -2.05 5.37
CA ALA A 122 -2.32 -3.34 6.01
C ALA A 122 -1.99 -3.29 7.51
N ASP A 123 -2.55 -4.24 8.25
CA ASP A 123 -2.22 -4.44 9.66
C ASP A 123 -0.72 -4.72 9.81
N GLY A 124 -0.13 -4.19 10.89
CA GLY A 124 1.30 -4.28 11.16
C GLY A 124 2.13 -3.06 10.74
N VAL A 125 1.52 -2.06 10.08
CA VAL A 125 2.18 -0.76 9.88
C VAL A 125 2.22 -0.02 11.20
N GLU A 126 3.40 0.09 11.80
CA GLU A 126 3.63 0.68 13.13
C GLU A 126 3.99 2.17 13.06
N TYR A 127 4.66 2.59 11.97
CA TYR A 127 5.16 3.96 11.86
C TYR A 127 4.78 4.60 10.54
N ILE A 128 4.26 5.82 10.62
CA ILE A 128 4.16 6.74 9.48
C ILE A 128 5.14 7.87 9.76
N GLU A 129 6.22 7.88 9.00
CA GLU A 129 7.37 8.76 9.21
C GLU A 129 7.08 10.21 8.81
N THR A 130 8.02 11.08 9.16
CA THR A 130 7.92 12.52 8.92
C THR A 130 7.61 12.85 7.47
N ALA A 131 6.58 13.69 7.26
CA ALA A 131 6.16 14.18 5.95
C ALA A 131 5.82 13.08 4.92
N ALA A 132 5.50 11.85 5.35
CA ALA A 132 5.26 10.70 4.46
C ALA A 132 4.24 11.00 3.34
N PHE A 133 3.14 11.67 3.66
CA PHE A 133 2.06 12.06 2.73
C PHE A 133 1.93 13.59 2.63
N ASN A 134 2.99 14.34 2.92
CA ASN A 134 2.94 15.80 2.84
C ASN A 134 2.56 16.29 1.44
N GLY A 135 1.53 17.13 1.34
CA GLY A 135 1.08 17.69 0.06
C GLY A 135 0.26 16.74 -0.81
N CYS A 136 -0.28 15.65 -0.26
CA CYS A 136 -1.26 14.80 -0.95
C CYS A 136 -2.62 15.50 -0.95
N THR A 137 -2.78 16.49 -1.82
CA THR A 137 -3.90 17.44 -1.78
C THR A 137 -5.25 16.83 -2.11
N ALA A 138 -5.30 15.69 -2.82
CA ALA A 138 -6.54 14.98 -3.16
C ALA A 138 -6.95 13.91 -2.14
N LEU A 139 -6.10 13.60 -1.14
CA LEU A 139 -6.41 12.59 -0.13
C LEU A 139 -7.51 13.10 0.82
N SER A 140 -8.68 12.45 0.80
CA SER A 140 -9.88 12.90 1.52
C SER A 140 -10.10 12.24 2.88
N ASP A 141 -9.70 10.98 2.99
CA ASP A 141 -9.78 10.21 4.23
C ASP A 141 -8.70 9.13 4.28
N ILE A 142 -8.38 8.68 5.46
CA ILE A 142 -7.46 7.56 5.69
C ILE A 142 -7.83 6.82 6.97
N THR A 143 -7.71 5.50 6.93
CA THR A 143 -7.80 4.63 8.10
C THR A 143 -6.40 4.12 8.44
N ILE A 144 -5.96 4.39 9.65
CA ILE A 144 -4.71 3.86 10.20
C ILE A 144 -5.04 2.52 10.85
N PRO A 145 -4.40 1.42 10.44
CA PRO A 145 -4.72 0.09 10.91
C PRO A 145 -4.46 -0.10 12.42
N GLU A 146 -4.88 -1.24 12.95
CA GLU A 146 -4.89 -1.60 14.38
C GLU A 146 -3.51 -1.84 15.00
N SER A 147 -2.45 -1.26 14.48
CA SER A 147 -1.14 -1.29 15.11
C SER A 147 -1.01 -0.20 16.20
N GLU A 148 -0.16 -0.41 17.20
CA GLU A 148 0.21 0.62 18.19
C GLU A 148 1.02 1.75 17.53
N GLY A 149 0.45 2.34 16.48
CA GLY A 149 1.14 3.19 15.53
C GLY A 149 1.62 4.51 16.10
N TYR A 150 2.67 5.03 15.47
CA TYR A 150 3.18 6.38 15.72
C TYR A 150 3.19 7.18 14.40
N ILE A 151 2.43 8.28 14.39
CA ILE A 151 2.36 9.18 13.25
C ILE A 151 3.22 10.40 13.57
N LYS A 152 4.29 10.56 12.81
CA LYS A 152 5.28 11.61 13.04
C LYS A 152 4.91 12.96 12.43
N THR A 153 5.64 13.97 12.85
CA THR A 153 5.43 15.39 12.50
C THR A 153 5.24 15.60 11.00
N GLY A 154 4.18 16.30 10.64
CA GLY A 154 3.89 16.70 9.26
C GLY A 154 3.54 15.58 8.31
N ALA A 155 3.28 14.36 8.80
CA ALA A 155 3.00 13.20 7.94
C ALA A 155 1.89 13.48 6.93
N PHE A 156 0.85 14.22 7.30
CA PHE A 156 -0.28 14.63 6.45
C PHE A 156 -0.40 16.15 6.31
N LYS A 157 0.71 16.85 6.50
CA LYS A 157 0.72 18.31 6.31
C LYS A 157 0.34 18.64 4.87
N ASP A 158 -0.43 19.71 4.68
CA ASP A 158 -0.89 20.19 3.37
C ASP A 158 -1.78 19.18 2.58
N CYS A 159 -2.37 18.19 3.26
CA CYS A 159 -3.43 17.33 2.72
C CYS A 159 -4.78 18.07 2.80
N ASN A 160 -5.00 19.02 1.89
CA ASN A 160 -6.10 19.98 2.02
C ASN A 160 -7.51 19.40 1.82
N ALA A 161 -7.62 18.25 1.15
CA ALA A 161 -8.88 17.52 1.02
C ALA A 161 -9.17 16.61 2.22
N LEU A 162 -8.19 16.39 3.11
CA LEU A 162 -8.33 15.47 4.23
C LEU A 162 -9.29 16.05 5.26
N THR A 163 -10.41 15.37 5.46
CA THR A 163 -11.46 15.78 6.41
C THR A 163 -11.57 14.85 7.59
N ARG A 164 -11.21 13.58 7.40
CA ARG A 164 -11.35 12.55 8.42
C ARG A 164 -10.13 11.64 8.48
N VAL A 165 -9.72 11.30 9.68
CA VAL A 165 -8.72 10.27 9.96
C VAL A 165 -9.27 9.36 11.04
N THR A 166 -9.22 8.06 10.80
CA THR A 166 -9.60 7.04 11.78
C THR A 166 -8.34 6.38 12.32
N VAL A 167 -8.15 6.42 13.63
CA VAL A 167 -6.98 5.86 14.32
C VAL A 167 -7.41 5.10 15.56
N ARG A 168 -6.59 4.15 16.00
CA ARG A 168 -6.77 3.48 17.28
C ARG A 168 -6.55 4.45 18.46
N SER A 169 -7.18 4.17 19.61
CA SER A 169 -7.10 5.04 20.80
C SER A 169 -5.68 5.20 21.34
N ASN A 170 -4.82 4.17 21.22
CA ASN A 170 -3.44 4.15 21.65
C ASN A 170 -2.44 4.69 20.61
N CYS A 171 -2.87 5.04 19.41
CA CYS A 171 -2.00 5.63 18.39
C CYS A 171 -1.40 6.95 18.87
N ARG A 172 -0.08 7.04 18.84
CA ARG A 172 0.66 8.27 19.16
C ARG A 172 0.70 9.18 17.94
N ILE A 173 0.37 10.43 18.14
CA ILE A 173 0.32 11.46 17.09
C ILE A 173 1.17 12.64 17.55
N ASP A 174 2.17 13.01 16.76
CA ASP A 174 3.00 14.20 16.99
C ASP A 174 2.21 15.49 16.79
N MET A 175 2.86 16.61 17.05
CA MET A 175 2.31 17.94 16.72
C MET A 175 2.36 18.19 15.21
N ASN A 176 1.41 18.97 14.70
CA ASN A 176 1.34 19.38 13.29
C ASN A 176 1.31 18.21 12.27
N VAL A 177 0.73 17.08 12.65
CA VAL A 177 0.60 15.91 11.76
C VAL A 177 -0.44 16.16 10.69
N PHE A 178 -1.60 16.72 11.06
CA PHE A 178 -2.76 16.96 10.18
C PHE A 178 -3.03 18.45 9.98
N PRO A 179 -3.72 18.82 8.88
CA PRO A 179 -4.38 20.11 8.77
C PRO A 179 -5.33 20.39 9.94
N VAL A 180 -5.49 21.64 10.31
CA VAL A 180 -6.32 22.04 11.48
C VAL A 180 -7.82 21.74 11.35
N THR A 181 -8.28 21.43 10.15
CA THR A 181 -9.68 21.11 9.82
C THR A 181 -10.02 19.63 9.94
N VAL A 182 -9.03 18.76 10.22
CA VAL A 182 -9.21 17.31 10.20
C VAL A 182 -9.86 16.82 11.47
N GLU A 183 -10.93 16.03 11.31
CA GLU A 183 -11.56 15.29 12.40
C GLU A 183 -10.81 13.97 12.64
N VAL A 184 -10.23 13.83 13.83
CA VAL A 184 -9.52 12.60 14.23
C VAL A 184 -10.46 11.72 15.07
N ASN A 185 -10.96 10.66 14.45
CA ASN A 185 -11.80 9.67 15.10
C ASN A 185 -10.94 8.59 15.76
N ARG A 186 -11.04 8.45 17.08
CA ARG A 186 -10.35 7.42 17.84
C ARG A 186 -11.33 6.32 18.22
N TYR A 187 -10.98 5.06 17.92
CA TYR A 187 -11.76 3.91 18.35
C TYR A 187 -10.95 3.07 19.35
N ALA A 188 -11.67 2.47 20.30
CA ALA A 188 -11.16 1.46 21.22
C ALA A 188 -11.63 0.08 20.76
N ASP A 189 -10.96 -0.96 21.23
CA ASP A 189 -11.38 -2.37 21.04
C ASP A 189 -12.69 -2.67 21.76
#